data_3b5c978279fa9eb38a4b037253772d4e
#
_entry.id   3b5c978279fa9eb38a4b037253772d4e
#
_cell.length_a   1.000
_cell.length_b   1.000
_cell.length_c   1.000
_cell.angle_alpha   90.00
_cell.angle_beta   90.00
_cell.angle_gamma   90.00
#
_symmetry.space_group_name_H-M   'P 1'
#
loop_
_entity.id
_entity.type
_entity.pdbx_description
1 polymer ?
#
loop_
_entity_poly.entity_id
_entity_poly.type
_entity_poly.pdbx_seq_one_letter_code
_entity_poly.pdbx_strand_id
1 'polypeptide(L)'
;GQGGAGGAGGAGADNPTGIGGTGGDGGTGGAAGAGGAGGAAGTGGTGGMIGTTGNAGVGGAGGQGGDGGAGGAGADADQPGATGGTGFAGGAGGAGGAGGSSGAGGTNGSGGAGGTGGQGGAGGAGGAGADNPTGIGGTGGDGGTGGAAGAGGAGGAAGTGGTGGMIGTTGNAGVGGAGGQGGDGGAGGAG
;
A
#
# COMPACT_ATOMS: atom_id res chain seq x y z
N GLY A 1 22.85 0.72 15.59
CA GLY A 1 21.75 -0.26 15.60
C GLY A 1 20.88 -0.11 14.37
N GLN A 2 20.10 -1.12 14.02
CA GLN A 2 19.14 -1.08 12.92
C GLN A 2 17.92 -0.25 13.30
N GLY A 3 17.37 0.54 12.39
CA GLY A 3 16.11 1.26 12.55
C GLY A 3 14.91 0.31 12.58
N GLY A 4 13.85 0.68 13.30
CA GLY A 4 12.60 -0.05 13.31
C GLY A 4 11.85 0.07 11.99
N ALA A 5 11.04 -0.95 11.64
CA ALA A 5 10.16 -0.88 10.47
C ALA A 5 9.04 0.15 10.67
N GLY A 6 8.59 0.77 9.59
CA GLY A 6 7.40 1.63 9.60
C GLY A 6 6.12 0.82 9.81
N GLY A 7 5.12 1.43 10.42
CA GLY A 7 3.80 0.83 10.60
C GLY A 7 3.04 0.70 9.27
N ALA A 8 2.16 -0.30 9.15
CA ALA A 8 1.29 -0.43 7.99
C ALA A 8 0.22 0.68 7.95
N GLY A 9 -0.17 1.11 6.76
CA GLY A 9 -1.31 2.01 6.56
C GLY A 9 -2.64 1.31 6.87
N GLY A 10 -3.64 2.07 7.31
CA GLY A 10 -4.98 1.55 7.53
C GLY A 10 -5.70 1.24 6.22
N ALA A 11 -6.60 0.26 6.22
CA ALA A 11 -7.44 -0.03 5.06
C ALA A 11 -8.45 1.11 4.81
N GLY A 12 -8.78 1.35 3.54
CA GLY A 12 -9.86 2.25 3.16
C GLY A 12 -11.22 1.68 3.59
N ALA A 13 -12.14 2.56 3.92
CA ALA A 13 -13.49 2.13 4.30
C ALA A 13 -14.27 1.64 3.07
N ASP A 14 -15.04 0.56 3.25
CA ASP A 14 -16.02 0.14 2.27
C ASP A 14 -17.14 1.18 2.17
N ASN A 15 -17.66 1.36 0.95
CA ASN A 15 -18.77 2.28 0.73
C ASN A 15 -19.91 1.56 0.02
N PRO A 16 -20.94 1.09 0.76
CA PRO A 16 -22.02 0.29 0.19
C PRO A 16 -22.90 1.05 -0.84
N THR A 17 -22.80 2.37 -0.88
CA THR A 17 -23.62 3.24 -1.77
C THR A 17 -22.78 4.07 -2.73
N GLY A 18 -21.48 3.82 -2.82
CA GLY A 18 -20.59 4.61 -3.68
C GLY A 18 -19.21 3.99 -3.85
N ILE A 19 -18.25 4.80 -4.30
CA ILE A 19 -16.86 4.38 -4.49
C ILE A 19 -16.22 4.06 -3.14
N GLY A 20 -15.51 2.95 -3.04
CA GLY A 20 -14.77 2.56 -1.84
C GLY A 20 -13.70 3.59 -1.46
N GLY A 21 -13.41 3.71 -0.16
CA GLY A 21 -12.38 4.61 0.36
C GLY A 21 -10.96 4.17 -0.01
N THR A 22 -10.05 5.12 -0.18
CA THR A 22 -8.62 4.81 -0.39
C THR A 22 -7.98 4.26 0.88
N GLY A 23 -7.03 3.32 0.71
CA GLY A 23 -6.20 2.87 1.82
C GLY A 23 -5.24 3.97 2.29
N GLY A 24 -4.90 3.94 3.57
CA GLY A 24 -3.92 4.86 4.14
C GLY A 24 -2.49 4.51 3.73
N ASP A 25 -1.61 5.51 3.67
CA ASP A 25 -0.20 5.29 3.36
C ASP A 25 0.52 4.54 4.49
N GLY A 26 1.54 3.75 4.14
CA GLY A 26 2.42 3.10 5.11
C GLY A 26 3.31 4.12 5.83
N GLY A 27 3.62 3.84 7.10
CA GLY A 27 4.53 4.66 7.90
C GLY A 27 5.99 4.56 7.41
N THR A 28 6.77 5.62 7.63
CA THR A 28 8.21 5.62 7.30
C THR A 28 8.98 4.69 8.22
N GLY A 29 10.05 4.05 7.72
CA GLY A 29 10.97 3.26 8.52
C GLY A 29 11.78 4.15 9.47
N GLY A 30 12.15 3.59 10.63
CA GLY A 30 12.96 4.28 11.63
C GLY A 30 14.40 4.50 11.15
N ALA A 31 15.03 5.61 11.56
CA ALA A 31 16.44 5.84 11.29
C ALA A 31 17.35 4.87 12.04
N ALA A 32 18.48 4.52 11.43
CA ALA A 32 19.49 3.67 12.06
C ALA A 32 20.34 4.44 13.08
N GLY A 33 20.87 3.71 14.06
CA GLY A 33 21.81 4.27 15.01
C GLY A 33 23.20 4.52 14.41
N ALA A 34 23.89 5.56 14.92
CA ALA A 34 25.27 5.84 14.55
C ALA A 34 26.22 4.72 15.02
N GLY A 35 27.38 4.62 14.39
CA GLY A 35 28.47 3.75 14.84
C GLY A 35 29.02 4.20 16.18
N GLY A 36 29.51 3.26 17.00
CA GLY A 36 30.15 3.57 18.27
C GLY A 36 31.52 4.25 18.10
N ALA A 37 31.92 5.05 19.07
CA ALA A 37 33.23 5.66 19.07
C ALA A 37 34.33 4.59 19.14
N GLY A 38 35.45 4.87 18.51
CA GLY A 38 36.68 4.02 18.64
C GLY A 38 37.20 4.01 20.06
N GLY A 39 37.80 2.90 20.46
CA GLY A 39 38.47 2.79 21.77
C GLY A 39 39.67 3.73 21.90
N ALA A 40 39.95 4.18 23.13
CA ALA A 40 41.12 5.02 23.38
C ALA A 40 42.41 4.22 23.15
N ALA A 41 43.47 4.94 22.77
CA ALA A 41 44.81 4.33 22.69
C ALA A 41 45.27 3.81 24.08
N GLY A 42 45.96 2.67 24.09
CA GLY A 42 46.53 2.12 25.32
C GLY A 42 47.56 3.07 25.93
N THR A 43 47.57 3.17 27.26
CA THR A 43 48.56 3.98 27.99
C THR A 43 49.66 3.07 28.53
N GLY A 44 50.92 3.52 28.55
CA GLY A 44 52.06 2.83 29.14
C GLY A 44 52.99 2.09 28.19
N GLY A 45 52.83 2.23 26.88
CA GLY A 45 53.72 1.71 25.84
C GLY A 45 53.94 2.74 24.73
N THR A 46 54.92 2.49 23.86
CA THR A 46 55.14 3.28 22.65
C THR A 46 54.29 2.68 21.53
N GLY A 47 53.46 3.49 20.83
CA GLY A 47 52.75 3.09 19.60
C GLY A 47 51.33 2.60 19.77
N GLY A 48 50.63 2.91 20.88
CA GLY A 48 49.20 2.65 21.02
C GLY A 48 48.37 3.43 19.99
N MET A 49 47.45 2.75 19.28
CA MET A 49 46.57 3.36 18.31
C MET A 49 45.17 3.57 18.87
N ILE A 50 44.53 4.68 18.47
CA ILE A 50 43.09 4.88 18.76
C ILE A 50 42.31 3.86 17.94
N GLY A 51 41.34 3.22 18.60
CA GLY A 51 40.42 2.30 17.91
C GLY A 51 39.59 3.00 16.84
N THR A 52 39.23 2.28 15.79
CA THR A 52 38.41 2.83 14.70
C THR A 52 36.93 2.99 15.12
N THR A 53 36.26 3.98 14.58
CA THR A 53 34.82 4.16 14.77
C THR A 53 34.06 2.94 14.26
N GLY A 54 33.08 2.47 15.01
CA GLY A 54 32.24 1.35 14.62
C GLY A 54 31.37 1.67 13.42
N ASN A 55 30.94 0.62 12.71
CA ASN A 55 30.07 0.77 11.54
C ASN A 55 28.69 1.32 11.90
N ALA A 56 28.11 2.11 11.02
CA ALA A 56 26.76 2.58 11.15
C ALA A 56 25.71 1.45 10.95
N GLY A 57 24.56 1.61 11.55
CA GLY A 57 23.42 0.70 11.37
C GLY A 57 22.71 0.89 10.01
N VAL A 58 21.85 -0.06 9.68
CA VAL A 58 20.99 -0.03 8.48
C VAL A 58 19.65 0.61 8.81
N GLY A 59 19.08 1.44 7.93
CA GLY A 59 17.76 2.04 8.10
C GLY A 59 16.65 0.99 8.13
N GLY A 60 15.56 1.26 8.85
CA GLY A 60 14.39 0.38 8.92
C GLY A 60 13.61 0.36 7.61
N ALA A 61 12.91 -0.74 7.31
CA ALA A 61 12.03 -0.81 6.15
C ALA A 61 10.81 0.11 6.30
N GLY A 62 10.31 0.65 5.20
CA GLY A 62 9.04 1.36 5.17
C GLY A 62 7.85 0.43 5.42
N GLY A 63 6.77 0.95 5.97
CA GLY A 63 5.53 0.20 6.20
C GLY A 63 4.75 -0.05 4.92
N GLN A 64 3.92 -1.09 4.89
CA GLN A 64 3.03 -1.38 3.78
C GLN A 64 1.89 -0.36 3.70
N GLY A 65 1.48 0.04 2.51
CA GLY A 65 0.26 0.82 2.29
C GLY A 65 -0.99 0.01 2.63
N GLY A 66 -2.03 0.66 3.11
CA GLY A 66 -3.33 0.04 3.41
C GLY A 66 -4.10 -0.30 2.12
N ASP A 67 -4.94 -1.32 2.16
CA ASP A 67 -5.78 -1.71 1.04
C ASP A 67 -6.92 -0.71 0.81
N GLY A 68 -7.38 -0.56 -0.41
CA GLY A 68 -8.56 0.22 -0.76
C GLY A 68 -9.86 -0.46 -0.32
N GLY A 69 -10.86 0.29 0.06
CA GLY A 69 -12.19 -0.22 0.42
C GLY A 69 -12.98 -0.71 -0.78
N ALA A 70 -13.91 -1.64 -0.60
CA ALA A 70 -14.79 -2.12 -1.65
C ALA A 70 -15.77 -1.04 -2.11
N GLY A 71 -16.10 -1.05 -3.40
CA GLY A 71 -17.18 -0.23 -3.97
C GLY A 71 -18.56 -0.79 -3.65
N GLY A 72 -19.57 0.08 -3.57
CA GLY A 72 -20.95 -0.29 -3.33
C GLY A 72 -21.62 -1.00 -4.53
N ALA A 73 -22.66 -1.77 -4.28
CA ALA A 73 -23.46 -2.37 -5.34
C ALA A 73 -24.23 -1.31 -6.12
N GLY A 74 -24.49 -1.58 -7.42
CA GLY A 74 -25.42 -0.82 -8.21
C GLY A 74 -26.87 -0.99 -7.71
N ALA A 75 -27.71 0.01 -7.89
CA ALA A 75 -29.11 -0.08 -7.50
C ALA A 75 -29.88 -1.10 -8.36
N ASP A 76 -30.77 -1.86 -7.75
CA ASP A 76 -31.69 -2.70 -8.49
C ASP A 76 -32.70 -1.85 -9.27
N ALA A 77 -33.13 -2.36 -10.41
CA ALA A 77 -34.17 -1.70 -11.21
C ALA A 77 -35.56 -1.89 -10.56
N ASP A 78 -36.35 -0.82 -10.52
CA ASP A 78 -37.68 -0.82 -9.92
C ASP A 78 -38.82 -0.76 -10.94
N GLN A 79 -38.52 -0.42 -12.21
CA GLN A 79 -39.48 -0.34 -13.29
C GLN A 79 -39.47 -1.62 -14.11
N PRO A 80 -40.67 -2.19 -14.46
CA PRO A 80 -40.76 -3.42 -15.27
C PRO A 80 -39.90 -3.37 -16.54
N GLY A 81 -38.97 -4.33 -16.69
CA GLY A 81 -38.07 -4.42 -17.83
C GLY A 81 -36.90 -3.43 -17.82
N ALA A 82 -36.73 -2.63 -16.78
CA ALA A 82 -35.59 -1.73 -16.64
C ALA A 82 -34.29 -2.47 -16.31
N THR A 83 -33.17 -1.87 -16.71
CA THR A 83 -31.82 -2.39 -16.44
C THR A 83 -31.35 -1.99 -15.05
N GLY A 84 -30.73 -2.90 -14.34
CA GLY A 84 -30.08 -2.61 -13.05
C GLY A 84 -28.93 -1.60 -13.17
N GLY A 85 -28.65 -0.89 -12.09
CA GLY A 85 -27.57 0.09 -12.03
C GLY A 85 -26.18 -0.56 -12.04
N THR A 86 -25.19 0.16 -12.56
CA THR A 86 -23.78 -0.27 -12.52
C THR A 86 -23.23 -0.23 -11.08
N GLY A 87 -22.46 -1.22 -10.69
CA GLY A 87 -21.73 -1.21 -9.43
C GLY A 87 -20.68 -0.12 -9.36
N PHE A 88 -20.37 0.36 -8.15
CA PHE A 88 -19.38 1.41 -7.94
C PHE A 88 -17.94 0.86 -7.94
N ALA A 89 -16.98 1.71 -8.26
CA ALA A 89 -15.57 1.33 -8.24
C ALA A 89 -15.06 1.07 -6.82
N GLY A 90 -14.09 0.16 -6.69
CA GLY A 90 -13.30 0.01 -5.47
C GLY A 90 -12.35 1.18 -5.26
N GLY A 91 -12.00 1.44 -4.01
CA GLY A 91 -11.03 2.47 -3.63
C GLY A 91 -9.60 2.09 -4.01
N ALA A 92 -8.73 3.08 -4.20
CA ALA A 92 -7.31 2.83 -4.47
C ALA A 92 -6.58 2.33 -3.22
N GLY A 93 -5.54 1.51 -3.39
CA GLY A 93 -4.62 1.14 -2.34
C GLY A 93 -3.71 2.31 -1.95
N GLY A 94 -3.35 2.39 -0.68
CA GLY A 94 -2.44 3.39 -0.16
C GLY A 94 -0.99 3.15 -0.60
N ALA A 95 -0.17 4.20 -0.63
CA ALA A 95 1.24 4.09 -0.96
C ALA A 95 2.03 3.39 0.16
N GLY A 96 3.09 2.71 -0.20
CA GLY A 96 4.06 2.16 0.76
C GLY A 96 4.88 3.27 1.42
N GLY A 97 5.22 3.11 2.69
CA GLY A 97 6.05 4.06 3.42
C GLY A 97 7.49 4.10 2.95
N ALA A 98 8.17 5.24 3.10
CA ALA A 98 9.59 5.37 2.79
C ALA A 98 10.46 4.54 3.74
N GLY A 99 11.57 4.03 3.25
CA GLY A 99 12.60 3.40 4.08
C GLY A 99 13.31 4.41 4.98
N GLY A 100 13.76 3.98 6.17
CA GLY A 100 14.50 4.82 7.10
C GLY A 100 15.93 5.10 6.60
N SER A 101 16.49 6.25 7.01
CA SER A 101 17.87 6.60 6.71
C SER A 101 18.87 5.76 7.51
N SER A 102 20.03 5.55 6.95
CA SER A 102 21.13 4.87 7.65
C SER A 102 21.83 5.81 8.65
N GLY A 103 22.54 5.22 9.64
CA GLY A 103 23.35 5.97 10.58
C GLY A 103 24.67 6.43 9.98
N ALA A 104 25.35 7.36 10.66
CA ALA A 104 26.67 7.87 10.32
C ALA A 104 27.76 7.18 11.15
N GLY A 105 29.00 7.16 10.69
CA GLY A 105 30.19 6.69 11.39
C GLY A 105 30.88 5.52 10.69
N GLY A 106 32.18 5.39 10.81
CA GLY A 106 33.00 4.30 10.26
C GLY A 106 32.71 4.03 8.80
N THR A 107 32.23 2.82 8.50
CA THR A 107 31.58 2.52 7.23
C THR A 107 30.12 2.98 7.31
N ASN A 108 29.65 3.77 6.35
CA ASN A 108 28.25 4.19 6.30
C ASN A 108 27.32 2.99 6.18
N GLY A 109 26.21 3.04 6.89
CA GLY A 109 25.14 2.06 6.74
C GLY A 109 24.33 2.28 5.47
N SER A 110 23.58 1.28 5.06
CA SER A 110 22.63 1.38 3.94
C SER A 110 21.29 1.92 4.39
N GLY A 111 20.60 2.66 3.55
CA GLY A 111 19.20 3.04 3.78
C GLY A 111 18.29 1.82 3.78
N GLY A 112 17.18 1.88 4.51
CA GLY A 112 16.17 0.84 4.53
C GLY A 112 15.40 0.74 3.23
N ALA A 113 14.86 -0.44 2.91
CA ALA A 113 13.97 -0.61 1.75
C ALA A 113 12.66 0.16 1.93
N GLY A 114 12.09 0.68 0.86
CA GLY A 114 10.73 1.22 0.85
C GLY A 114 9.69 0.11 1.08
N GLY A 115 8.57 0.46 1.69
CA GLY A 115 7.45 -0.45 1.89
C GLY A 115 6.70 -0.73 0.60
N THR A 116 5.95 -1.83 0.56
CA THR A 116 5.08 -2.15 -0.58
C THR A 116 3.82 -1.31 -0.56
N GLY A 117 3.26 -1.00 -1.75
CA GLY A 117 1.94 -0.38 -1.87
C GLY A 117 0.82 -1.33 -1.47
N GLY A 118 -0.28 -0.79 -1.00
CA GLY A 118 -1.50 -1.54 -0.68
C GLY A 118 -2.23 -2.02 -1.94
N GLN A 119 -3.13 -3.00 -1.77
CA GLN A 119 -3.97 -3.48 -2.86
C GLN A 119 -5.13 -2.52 -3.14
N GLY A 120 -5.61 -2.45 -4.38
CA GLY A 120 -6.86 -1.78 -4.74
C GLY A 120 -8.06 -2.55 -4.20
N GLY A 121 -9.10 -1.85 -3.78
CA GLY A 121 -10.35 -2.43 -3.33
C GLY A 121 -11.13 -3.09 -4.48
N ALA A 122 -11.97 -4.08 -4.20
CA ALA A 122 -12.83 -4.70 -5.19
C ALA A 122 -13.92 -3.74 -5.68
N GLY A 123 -14.33 -3.85 -6.94
CA GLY A 123 -15.48 -3.16 -7.47
C GLY A 123 -16.79 -3.75 -6.93
N GLY A 124 -17.83 -2.95 -6.78
CA GLY A 124 -19.15 -3.39 -6.35
C GLY A 124 -19.88 -4.20 -7.42
N ALA A 125 -20.80 -5.06 -7.02
CA ALA A 125 -21.65 -5.81 -7.95
C ALA A 125 -22.63 -4.87 -8.69
N GLY A 126 -23.03 -5.24 -9.91
CA GLY A 126 -24.12 -4.57 -10.61
C GLY A 126 -25.48 -4.87 -9.97
N GLY A 127 -26.43 -3.96 -10.06
CA GLY A 127 -27.80 -4.15 -9.57
C GLY A 127 -28.59 -5.11 -10.46
N ALA A 128 -29.62 -5.75 -9.91
CA ALA A 128 -30.49 -6.64 -10.66
C ALA A 128 -31.41 -5.88 -11.64
N GLY A 129 -31.68 -6.48 -12.78
CA GLY A 129 -32.73 -6.00 -13.71
C GLY A 129 -34.12 -6.31 -13.18
N ALA A 130 -35.11 -5.47 -13.48
CA ALA A 130 -36.47 -5.66 -13.00
C ALA A 130 -37.24 -6.67 -13.88
N ASP A 131 -38.09 -7.46 -13.22
CA ASP A 131 -39.03 -8.35 -13.89
C ASP A 131 -39.98 -7.57 -14.77
N ASN A 132 -40.42 -8.17 -15.88
CA ASN A 132 -41.43 -7.59 -16.76
C ASN A 132 -42.50 -8.63 -17.09
N PRO A 133 -43.62 -8.64 -16.35
CA PRO A 133 -44.65 -9.67 -16.52
C PRO A 133 -45.36 -9.60 -17.88
N THR A 134 -45.21 -8.53 -18.65
CA THR A 134 -45.88 -8.32 -19.95
C THR A 134 -44.87 -8.22 -21.11
N GLY A 135 -43.63 -8.47 -20.91
CA GLY A 135 -42.61 -8.35 -21.95
C GLY A 135 -41.26 -8.95 -21.54
N ILE A 136 -40.17 -8.43 -22.13
CA ILE A 136 -38.83 -8.89 -21.85
C ILE A 136 -38.39 -8.31 -20.51
N GLY A 137 -37.83 -9.15 -19.60
CA GLY A 137 -37.23 -8.72 -18.34
C GLY A 137 -36.03 -7.80 -18.55
N GLY A 138 -35.76 -6.97 -17.58
CA GLY A 138 -34.58 -6.07 -17.57
C GLY A 138 -33.27 -6.83 -17.49
N THR A 139 -32.23 -6.25 -18.05
CA THR A 139 -30.84 -6.79 -17.86
C THR A 139 -30.26 -6.37 -16.54
N GLY A 140 -29.38 -7.19 -15.98
CA GLY A 140 -28.57 -6.78 -14.82
C GLY A 140 -27.58 -5.68 -15.19
N GLY A 141 -27.24 -4.85 -14.23
CA GLY A 141 -26.22 -3.82 -14.39
C GLY A 141 -24.80 -4.40 -14.42
N ASP A 142 -23.87 -3.66 -15.01
CA ASP A 142 -22.46 -4.04 -15.04
C ASP A 142 -21.83 -3.96 -13.63
N GLY A 143 -20.85 -4.82 -13.35
CA GLY A 143 -20.03 -4.71 -12.15
C GLY A 143 -19.14 -3.47 -12.17
N GLY A 144 -18.86 -2.92 -11.02
CA GLY A 144 -17.91 -1.81 -10.83
C GLY A 144 -16.48 -2.23 -11.13
N THR A 145 -15.63 -1.27 -11.48
CA THR A 145 -14.20 -1.51 -11.69
C THR A 145 -13.46 -1.70 -10.36
N GLY A 146 -12.39 -2.52 -10.37
CA GLY A 146 -11.47 -2.62 -9.23
C GLY A 146 -10.67 -1.33 -9.03
N GLY A 147 -10.27 -1.07 -7.80
CA GLY A 147 -9.44 0.07 -7.44
C GLY A 147 -8.00 -0.06 -7.96
N ALA A 148 -7.31 1.05 -8.11
CA ALA A 148 -5.91 1.08 -8.49
C ALA A 148 -4.99 0.57 -7.38
N ALA A 149 -3.84 -0.01 -7.76
CA ALA A 149 -2.79 -0.40 -6.83
C ALA A 149 -2.10 0.81 -6.21
N GLY A 150 -1.69 0.69 -4.95
CA GLY A 150 -0.84 1.68 -4.29
C GLY A 150 0.59 1.65 -4.84
N ALA A 151 1.27 2.80 -4.87
CA ALA A 151 2.66 2.89 -5.26
C ALA A 151 3.59 2.30 -4.18
N GLY A 152 4.73 1.78 -4.58
CA GLY A 152 5.80 1.41 -3.66
C GLY A 152 6.45 2.61 -2.99
N GLY A 153 6.91 2.47 -1.75
CA GLY A 153 7.60 3.51 -1.02
C GLY A 153 9.02 3.75 -1.53
N ALA A 154 9.54 4.96 -1.35
CA ALA A 154 10.91 5.29 -1.68
C ALA A 154 11.91 4.56 -0.76
N GLY A 155 13.08 4.23 -1.26
CA GLY A 155 14.19 3.72 -0.46
C GLY A 155 14.76 4.80 0.46
N GLY A 156 15.29 4.41 1.61
CA GLY A 156 15.91 5.30 2.57
C GLY A 156 17.26 5.83 2.08
N ALA A 157 17.68 6.99 2.60
CA ALA A 157 18.95 7.59 2.26
C ALA A 157 20.14 6.80 2.82
N ALA A 158 21.27 6.81 2.11
CA ALA A 158 22.53 6.28 2.62
C ALA A 158 23.09 7.17 3.74
N GLY A 159 23.92 6.59 4.61
CA GLY A 159 24.61 7.32 5.66
C GLY A 159 25.61 8.33 5.12
N THR A 160 25.96 9.31 5.97
CA THR A 160 26.91 10.37 5.65
C THR A 160 28.02 10.39 6.69
N GLY A 161 29.19 10.94 6.34
CA GLY A 161 30.31 11.15 7.25
C GLY A 161 31.32 9.99 7.38
N GLY A 162 31.10 8.88 6.71
CA GLY A 162 32.03 7.75 6.63
C GLY A 162 32.26 7.33 5.18
N THR A 163 32.75 6.09 4.97
CA THR A 163 32.97 5.52 3.63
C THR A 163 31.89 4.50 3.30
N GLY A 164 31.49 4.44 2.04
CA GLY A 164 30.46 3.49 1.56
C GLY A 164 29.04 3.94 1.91
N GLY A 165 28.16 3.01 2.01
CA GLY A 165 26.72 3.21 2.23
C GLY A 165 25.95 3.24 0.89
N MET A 166 24.75 2.65 0.91
CA MET A 166 23.89 2.56 -0.26
C MET A 166 22.53 3.17 0.05
N ILE A 167 21.91 3.76 -0.96
CA ILE A 167 20.50 4.14 -0.89
C ILE A 167 19.67 2.85 -0.83
N GLY A 168 18.63 2.85 0.02
CA GLY A 168 17.70 1.74 0.11
C GLY A 168 16.92 1.55 -1.19
N THR A 169 16.44 0.34 -1.43
CA THR A 169 15.64 0.02 -2.61
C THR A 169 14.23 0.60 -2.52
N THR A 170 13.66 0.97 -3.66
CA THR A 170 12.23 1.33 -3.74
C THR A 170 11.38 0.09 -3.50
N GLY A 171 10.28 0.26 -2.77
CA GLY A 171 9.31 -0.82 -2.53
C GLY A 171 8.50 -1.16 -3.79
N ASN A 172 7.90 -2.34 -3.79
CA ASN A 172 7.04 -2.78 -4.88
C ASN A 172 5.67 -2.08 -4.84
N ALA A 173 5.07 -1.87 -6.02
CA ALA A 173 3.67 -1.48 -6.09
C ALA A 173 2.75 -2.60 -5.56
N GLY A 174 1.58 -2.24 -5.07
CA GLY A 174 0.52 -3.19 -4.73
C GLY A 174 -0.11 -3.84 -5.96
N VAL A 175 -1.18 -4.58 -5.76
CA VAL A 175 -1.97 -5.22 -6.83
C VAL A 175 -3.28 -4.46 -7.03
N GLY A 176 -3.74 -4.31 -8.26
CA GLY A 176 -5.06 -3.71 -8.56
C GLY A 176 -6.20 -4.57 -8.01
N GLY A 177 -7.30 -3.96 -7.62
CA GLY A 177 -8.48 -4.66 -7.13
C GLY A 177 -9.20 -5.43 -8.23
N ALA A 178 -9.96 -6.46 -7.86
CA ALA A 178 -10.82 -7.17 -8.79
C ALA A 178 -12.03 -6.32 -9.22
N GLY A 179 -12.51 -6.50 -10.44
CA GLY A 179 -13.79 -5.94 -10.88
C GLY A 179 -14.97 -6.62 -10.16
N GLY A 180 -16.08 -5.90 -10.03
CA GLY A 180 -17.32 -6.44 -9.47
C GLY A 180 -18.02 -7.39 -10.46
N GLN A 181 -18.94 -8.20 -9.96
CA GLN A 181 -19.78 -9.07 -10.78
C GLN A 181 -20.94 -8.28 -11.40
N GLY A 182 -21.36 -8.67 -12.60
CA GLY A 182 -22.59 -8.15 -13.18
C GLY A 182 -23.83 -8.58 -12.38
N GLY A 183 -24.87 -7.77 -12.41
CA GLY A 183 -26.15 -8.08 -11.75
C GLY A 183 -26.95 -9.13 -12.52
N ASP A 184 -27.91 -9.75 -11.84
CA ASP A 184 -28.81 -10.71 -12.45
C ASP A 184 -29.83 -10.01 -13.37
N GLY A 185 -30.22 -10.67 -14.44
CA GLY A 185 -31.33 -10.20 -15.31
C GLY A 185 -32.69 -10.48 -14.68
N GLY A 186 -33.64 -9.59 -14.92
CA GLY A 186 -35.05 -9.81 -14.52
C GLY A 186 -35.75 -10.87 -15.35
N ALA A 187 -36.80 -11.48 -14.79
CA ALA A 187 -37.65 -12.46 -15.51
C ALA A 187 -38.51 -11.79 -16.59
N GLY A 188 -38.63 -12.43 -17.74
CA GLY A 188 -39.60 -12.05 -18.75
C GLY A 188 -41.00 -12.58 -18.47
N GLY A 189 -42.03 -11.90 -19.04
CA GLY A 189 -43.40 -12.38 -18.97
C GLY A 189 -43.61 -13.63 -19.82
N ALA A 190 -44.56 -14.48 -19.39
CA ALA A 190 -45.07 -15.55 -20.23
C ALA A 190 -45.94 -14.97 -21.36
N GLY A 191 -45.62 -15.30 -22.60
CA GLY A 191 -46.44 -14.90 -23.76
C GLY A 191 -47.78 -15.63 -23.81
#